data_b543224549421147ec9dd4763074f117
#
_entry.id   b543224549421147ec9dd4763074f117
#
_cell.length_a   1.000
_cell.length_b   1.000
_cell.length_c   1.000
_cell.angle_alpha   90.00
_cell.angle_beta   90.00
_cell.angle_gamma   90.00
#
_symmetry.space_group_name_H-M   'P 1'
#
loop_
_entity.id
_entity.type
_entity.pdbx_description
1 polymer ?
#
loop_
_entity_poly.entity_id
_entity_poly.type
_entity_poly.pdbx_seq_one_letter_code
_entity_poly.pdbx_strand_id
1 'polypeptide(L)'
;IIRIKSDGSIPTDNPKFIDKKDWLPEIFQIGVRNPQGLTVSPFDKKVYASNHGAKGGDWFGEIKKSENYGWKILGWGGTNYSGTKIGPKWMPGYTKAIKYWVPSIATSAITIYKGNEFKEWNGQALVTSLKDMSLRKLDFSDTKNVREEIVFQNQIGRIRDIQVHPINGKIYFLGQDGLWLMEKN
;
A
#
# COMPACT_ATOMS: atom_id res chain seq x y z
N ILE A 1 -11.39 -5.28 -1.17
CA ILE A 1 -11.24 -4.35 -2.32
C ILE A 1 -12.37 -4.63 -3.29
N ILE A 2 -13.07 -3.60 -3.69
CA ILE A 2 -14.13 -3.65 -4.70
C ILE A 2 -13.67 -2.95 -5.99
N ARG A 3 -14.26 -3.33 -7.13
CA ARG A 3 -14.03 -2.67 -8.42
C ARG A 3 -15.37 -2.45 -9.10
N ILE A 4 -15.66 -1.19 -9.38
CA ILE A 4 -16.85 -0.72 -10.09
C ILE A 4 -16.43 0.21 -11.23
N LYS A 5 -17.30 0.45 -12.21
CA LYS A 5 -17.11 1.49 -13.21
C LYS A 5 -17.50 2.86 -12.65
N SER A 6 -17.16 3.93 -13.36
CA SER A 6 -17.48 5.31 -12.95
C SER A 6 -18.99 5.60 -12.88
N ASP A 7 -19.80 4.83 -13.62
CA ASP A 7 -21.26 4.90 -13.61
C ASP A 7 -21.90 4.03 -12.50
N GLY A 8 -21.08 3.37 -11.67
CA GLY A 8 -21.51 2.47 -10.60
C GLY A 8 -21.80 1.04 -11.07
N SER A 9 -21.78 0.75 -12.37
CA SER A 9 -22.02 -0.59 -12.86
C SER A 9 -20.85 -1.54 -12.63
N ILE A 10 -21.14 -2.84 -12.66
CA ILE A 10 -20.16 -3.88 -12.39
C ILE A 10 -19.38 -4.19 -13.69
N PRO A 11 -18.02 -4.14 -13.66
CA PRO A 11 -17.23 -4.64 -14.77
C PRO A 11 -17.49 -6.12 -15.05
N THR A 12 -17.76 -6.47 -16.31
CA THR A 12 -18.08 -7.85 -16.71
C THR A 12 -16.95 -8.85 -16.48
N ASP A 13 -15.73 -8.34 -16.39
CA ASP A 13 -14.51 -9.09 -16.11
C ASP A 13 -14.12 -9.14 -14.62
N ASN A 14 -14.99 -8.70 -13.73
CA ASN A 14 -14.77 -8.91 -12.28
C ASN A 14 -14.71 -10.41 -11.95
N PRO A 15 -14.01 -10.81 -10.88
CA PRO A 15 -13.94 -12.21 -10.50
C PRO A 15 -15.32 -12.78 -10.17
N LYS A 16 -15.50 -14.05 -10.51
CA LYS A 16 -16.67 -14.84 -10.10
C LYS A 16 -16.21 -15.86 -9.07
N PHE A 17 -16.64 -15.69 -7.84
CA PHE A 17 -16.33 -16.63 -6.74
C PHE A 17 -17.42 -17.73 -6.71
N ILE A 18 -17.28 -18.74 -7.57
CA ILE A 18 -18.30 -19.77 -7.87
C ILE A 18 -18.83 -20.44 -6.60
N ASP A 19 -17.94 -20.71 -5.64
CA ASP A 19 -18.29 -21.35 -4.36
C ASP A 19 -18.85 -20.37 -3.31
N LYS A 20 -19.03 -19.12 -3.66
CA LYS A 20 -19.48 -18.03 -2.78
C LYS A 20 -20.62 -17.26 -3.42
N LYS A 21 -21.77 -17.94 -3.57
CA LYS A 21 -22.95 -17.43 -4.28
C LYS A 21 -23.50 -16.12 -3.68
N ASP A 22 -23.31 -15.91 -2.38
CA ASP A 22 -23.78 -14.71 -1.67
C ASP A 22 -22.79 -13.53 -1.71
N TRP A 23 -21.65 -13.69 -2.38
CA TRP A 23 -20.69 -12.63 -2.48
C TRP A 23 -21.08 -11.63 -3.57
N LEU A 24 -20.89 -10.33 -3.24
CA LEU A 24 -21.21 -9.25 -4.14
C LEU A 24 -20.28 -9.24 -5.38
N PRO A 25 -20.83 -8.98 -6.57
CA PRO A 25 -20.06 -9.03 -7.83
C PRO A 25 -19.02 -7.89 -7.96
N GLU A 26 -19.06 -6.88 -7.09
CA GLU A 26 -18.07 -5.81 -6.99
C GLU A 26 -16.75 -6.29 -6.37
N ILE A 27 -16.75 -7.40 -5.64
CA ILE A 27 -15.56 -7.88 -4.94
C ILE A 27 -14.49 -8.24 -5.97
N PHE A 28 -13.34 -7.57 -5.86
CA PHE A 28 -12.19 -7.78 -6.73
C PHE A 28 -11.08 -8.59 -6.05
N GLN A 29 -10.79 -8.27 -4.79
CA GLN A 29 -9.78 -8.95 -3.97
C GLN A 29 -10.19 -8.92 -2.49
N ILE A 30 -9.79 -9.95 -1.75
CA ILE A 30 -10.14 -10.10 -0.33
C ILE A 30 -8.89 -10.21 0.57
N GLY A 31 -9.11 -10.39 1.87
CA GLY A 31 -8.06 -10.67 2.85
C GLY A 31 -7.23 -9.46 3.24
N VAL A 32 -7.72 -8.26 3.01
CA VAL A 32 -7.15 -7.01 3.55
C VAL A 32 -7.78 -6.69 4.90
N ARG A 33 -7.02 -6.04 5.79
CA ARG A 33 -7.51 -5.64 7.11
C ARG A 33 -8.01 -4.21 7.16
N ASN A 34 -7.12 -3.28 6.84
CA ASN A 34 -7.37 -1.84 6.90
C ASN A 34 -6.45 -1.14 5.87
N PRO A 35 -6.82 -1.16 4.58
CA PRO A 35 -6.07 -0.48 3.54
C PRO A 35 -6.17 1.03 3.73
N GLN A 36 -5.03 1.73 3.60
CA GLN A 36 -4.90 3.17 3.81
C GLN A 36 -4.45 3.91 2.56
N GLY A 37 -3.62 3.31 1.73
CA GLY A 37 -3.16 3.88 0.49
C GLY A 37 -3.52 2.99 -0.70
N LEU A 38 -3.90 3.62 -1.81
CA LEU A 38 -4.14 2.97 -3.08
C LEU A 38 -3.59 3.84 -4.20
N THR A 39 -2.84 3.25 -5.12
CA THR A 39 -2.27 3.95 -6.27
C THR A 39 -2.26 3.08 -7.51
N VAL A 40 -2.32 3.73 -8.67
CA VAL A 40 -2.10 3.08 -9.97
C VAL A 40 -0.71 3.45 -10.46
N SER A 41 0.12 2.48 -10.74
CA SER A 41 1.45 2.70 -11.30
C SER A 41 1.34 3.36 -12.69
N PRO A 42 2.02 4.48 -12.91
CA PRO A 42 2.01 5.17 -14.20
C PRO A 42 2.81 4.42 -15.28
N PHE A 43 3.57 3.37 -14.91
CA PHE A 43 4.43 2.60 -15.82
C PHE A 43 3.74 1.35 -16.36
N ASP A 44 3.24 0.48 -15.47
CA ASP A 44 2.65 -0.83 -15.83
C ASP A 44 1.15 -0.90 -15.61
N LYS A 45 0.53 0.19 -15.14
CA LYS A 45 -0.92 0.30 -14.85
C LYS A 45 -1.44 -0.64 -13.77
N LYS A 46 -0.56 -1.29 -13.04
CA LYS A 46 -0.94 -2.12 -11.90
C LYS A 46 -1.40 -1.26 -10.72
N VAL A 47 -2.27 -1.84 -9.92
CA VAL A 47 -2.79 -1.21 -8.71
C VAL A 47 -2.01 -1.72 -7.52
N TYR A 48 -1.57 -0.81 -6.66
CA TYR A 48 -0.86 -1.13 -5.42
C TYR A 48 -1.59 -0.54 -4.22
N ALA A 49 -1.49 -1.24 -3.09
CA ALA A 49 -2.06 -0.76 -1.83
C ALA A 49 -1.08 -0.90 -0.67
N SER A 50 -1.27 -0.04 0.32
CA SER A 50 -0.73 -0.20 1.67
C SER A 50 -1.84 -0.56 2.65
N ASN A 51 -1.53 -1.36 3.65
CA ASN A 51 -2.51 -1.87 4.60
C ASN A 51 -1.93 -1.94 6.00
N HIS A 52 -2.72 -1.54 7.00
CA HIS A 52 -2.36 -1.72 8.39
C HIS A 52 -2.55 -3.16 8.87
N GLY A 53 -1.53 -3.73 9.46
CA GLY A 53 -1.64 -4.85 10.37
C GLY A 53 -2.31 -4.44 11.70
N ALA A 54 -2.29 -5.32 12.69
CA ALA A 54 -2.73 -4.96 14.03
C ALA A 54 -1.57 -4.32 14.82
N LYS A 55 -0.76 -5.11 15.51
CA LYS A 55 0.48 -4.66 16.16
C LYS A 55 1.68 -5.21 15.38
N GLY A 56 2.03 -4.55 14.26
CA GLY A 56 2.94 -5.05 13.22
C GLY A 56 2.18 -5.75 12.09
N GLY A 57 2.91 -6.07 11.01
CA GLY A 57 2.35 -6.70 9.82
C GLY A 57 1.64 -5.74 8.88
N ASP A 58 1.96 -4.45 8.95
CA ASP A 58 1.64 -3.51 7.87
C ASP A 58 2.31 -3.98 6.59
N TRP A 59 1.68 -3.80 5.44
CA TRP A 59 2.26 -4.26 4.19
C TRP A 59 1.98 -3.33 3.02
N PHE A 60 2.83 -3.44 2.00
CA PHE A 60 2.69 -2.91 0.65
C PHE A 60 2.62 -4.08 -0.33
N GLY A 61 1.69 -4.02 -1.29
CA GLY A 61 1.52 -5.09 -2.27
C GLY A 61 0.62 -4.73 -3.44
N GLU A 62 0.67 -5.57 -4.48
CA GLU A 62 -0.13 -5.44 -5.70
C GLU A 62 -1.56 -5.95 -5.48
N ILE A 63 -2.55 -5.20 -5.92
CA ILE A 63 -3.96 -5.59 -5.94
C ILE A 63 -4.24 -6.38 -7.21
N LYS A 64 -4.65 -7.64 -7.05
CA LYS A 64 -4.86 -8.57 -8.15
C LYS A 64 -6.25 -9.20 -8.09
N LYS A 65 -6.81 -9.44 -9.27
CA LYS A 65 -8.10 -10.11 -9.45
C LYS A 65 -8.12 -11.47 -8.76
N SER A 66 -9.16 -11.76 -8.00
CA SER A 66 -9.41 -13.05 -7.30
C SER A 66 -8.43 -13.40 -6.20
N GLU A 67 -7.46 -12.56 -5.89
CA GLU A 67 -6.41 -12.82 -4.91
C GLU A 67 -6.87 -12.57 -3.47
N ASN A 68 -6.12 -13.14 -2.51
CA ASN A 68 -6.45 -13.08 -1.07
C ASN A 68 -5.19 -12.85 -0.24
N TYR A 69 -5.10 -11.71 0.45
CA TYR A 69 -4.00 -11.39 1.37
C TYR A 69 -4.08 -12.10 2.73
N GLY A 70 -5.16 -12.84 2.97
CA GLY A 70 -5.27 -13.78 4.08
C GLY A 70 -5.63 -13.21 5.44
N TRP A 71 -6.04 -11.95 5.57
CA TRP A 71 -6.55 -11.44 6.83
C TRP A 71 -7.88 -12.18 7.21
N LYS A 72 -8.08 -12.69 8.48
CA LYS A 72 -7.10 -12.62 9.59
C LYS A 72 -6.42 -13.99 9.87
N ILE A 73 -6.22 -14.81 8.84
CA ILE A 73 -5.46 -16.07 8.96
C ILE A 73 -3.96 -15.75 9.01
N LEU A 74 -3.52 -14.81 8.17
CA LEU A 74 -2.14 -14.34 8.14
C LEU A 74 -1.97 -13.07 8.96
N GLY A 75 -0.92 -13.03 9.79
CA GLY A 75 -0.55 -11.87 10.60
C GLY A 75 0.60 -11.05 10.06
N TRP A 76 1.24 -11.46 8.95
CA TRP A 76 2.42 -10.81 8.37
C TRP A 76 3.54 -10.54 9.40
N GLY A 77 3.62 -11.37 10.43
CA GLY A 77 4.55 -11.23 11.56
C GLY A 77 4.05 -10.32 12.67
N GLY A 78 2.87 -9.73 12.52
CA GLY A 78 2.23 -8.93 13.56
C GLY A 78 1.48 -9.78 14.58
N THR A 79 1.09 -9.15 15.69
CA THR A 79 0.30 -9.73 16.78
C THR A 79 -1.00 -8.96 16.95
N ASN A 80 -1.93 -9.52 17.70
CA ASN A 80 -3.07 -8.78 18.25
C ASN A 80 -2.58 -7.71 19.24
N TYR A 81 -3.43 -6.78 19.60
CA TYR A 81 -3.09 -5.74 20.60
C TYR A 81 -2.81 -6.35 21.98
N SER A 82 -3.39 -7.50 22.29
CA SER A 82 -3.09 -8.32 23.50
C SER A 82 -1.70 -8.95 23.47
N GLY A 83 -0.97 -8.92 22.36
CA GLY A 83 0.33 -9.59 22.19
C GLY A 83 0.24 -11.02 21.66
N THR A 84 -0.95 -11.61 21.56
CA THR A 84 -1.13 -12.96 21.01
C THR A 84 -0.88 -12.98 19.50
N LYS A 85 -0.33 -14.09 18.98
CA LYS A 85 -0.11 -14.27 17.55
C LYS A 85 -1.44 -14.27 16.78
N ILE A 86 -1.45 -13.66 15.58
CA ILE A 86 -2.58 -13.73 14.67
C ILE A 86 -2.49 -15.01 13.83
N GLY A 87 -1.30 -15.32 13.33
CA GLY A 87 -1.04 -16.46 12.47
C GLY A 87 0.36 -16.41 11.87
N PRO A 88 0.66 -17.23 10.86
CA PRO A 88 1.95 -17.20 10.19
C PRO A 88 2.17 -15.87 9.46
N LYS A 89 3.44 -15.59 9.14
CA LYS A 89 3.80 -14.42 8.30
C LYS A 89 3.19 -14.54 6.91
N TRP A 90 3.28 -15.71 6.33
CA TRP A 90 2.72 -16.05 5.02
C TRP A 90 2.61 -17.57 4.90
N MET A 91 1.76 -18.04 4.00
CA MET A 91 1.65 -19.45 3.62
C MET A 91 1.17 -19.60 2.17
N PRO A 92 1.45 -20.74 1.50
CA PRO A 92 0.93 -21.02 0.16
C PRO A 92 -0.59 -20.91 0.07
N GLY A 93 -1.09 -20.49 -1.10
CA GLY A 93 -2.52 -20.25 -1.33
C GLY A 93 -2.98 -18.81 -1.04
N TYR A 94 -2.08 -17.95 -0.54
CA TYR A 94 -2.36 -16.54 -0.29
C TYR A 94 -1.42 -15.62 -1.07
N THR A 95 -1.92 -14.44 -1.40
CA THR A 95 -1.13 -13.38 -2.05
C THR A 95 0.04 -12.98 -1.16
N LYS A 96 1.24 -12.90 -1.72
CA LYS A 96 2.42 -12.47 -0.98
C LYS A 96 2.57 -10.95 -1.09
N ALA A 97 2.70 -10.28 0.05
CA ALA A 97 3.05 -8.87 0.11
C ALA A 97 4.47 -8.64 -0.47
N ILE A 98 4.65 -7.53 -1.16
CA ILE A 98 5.95 -7.09 -1.70
C ILE A 98 6.88 -6.69 -0.56
N LYS A 99 6.34 -5.93 0.40
CA LYS A 99 7.04 -5.51 1.62
C LYS A 99 6.07 -5.57 2.80
N TYR A 100 6.57 -5.89 4.00
CA TYR A 100 5.81 -5.77 5.23
C TYR A 100 6.72 -5.27 6.37
N TRP A 101 6.10 -4.65 7.38
CA TRP A 101 6.81 -4.04 8.50
C TRP A 101 6.40 -4.62 9.84
N VAL A 102 7.41 -4.98 10.63
CA VAL A 102 7.28 -5.38 12.03
C VAL A 102 8.45 -4.76 12.80
N PRO A 103 8.18 -3.86 13.72
CA PRO A 103 6.87 -3.38 14.21
C PRO A 103 6.09 -2.58 13.15
N SER A 104 4.80 -2.32 13.43
CA SER A 104 3.95 -1.47 12.60
C SER A 104 4.51 -0.05 12.52
N ILE A 105 4.57 0.50 11.31
CA ILE A 105 4.85 1.91 11.03
C ILE A 105 3.57 2.73 10.86
N ALA A 106 2.42 2.07 10.80
CA ALA A 106 1.12 2.60 10.43
C ALA A 106 1.18 3.30 9.06
N THR A 107 1.37 2.49 8.00
CA THR A 107 1.39 2.99 6.61
C THR A 107 0.16 3.83 6.30
N SER A 108 0.32 4.93 5.58
CA SER A 108 -0.79 5.75 5.12
C SER A 108 -0.85 5.75 3.58
N ALA A 109 -0.74 6.90 2.95
CA ALA A 109 -0.80 6.97 1.50
C ALA A 109 0.45 6.38 0.82
N ILE A 110 0.27 6.02 -0.43
CA ILE A 110 1.34 5.53 -1.32
C ILE A 110 1.20 6.16 -2.70
N THR A 111 2.32 6.30 -3.37
CA THR A 111 2.37 6.62 -4.81
C THR A 111 3.56 5.93 -5.46
N ILE A 112 3.46 5.64 -6.76
CA ILE A 112 4.62 5.22 -7.56
C ILE A 112 5.16 6.49 -8.21
N TYR A 113 6.37 6.85 -7.84
CA TYR A 113 6.96 8.09 -8.30
C TYR A 113 7.18 8.08 -9.82
N LYS A 114 6.71 9.16 -10.48
CA LYS A 114 7.01 9.49 -11.87
C LYS A 114 7.16 11.01 -11.97
N GLY A 115 8.36 11.47 -12.27
CA GLY A 115 8.62 12.91 -12.36
C GLY A 115 10.04 13.22 -12.77
N ASN A 116 10.29 14.53 -13.00
CA ASN A 116 11.59 15.06 -13.40
C ASN A 116 12.43 15.58 -12.24
N GLU A 117 11.80 15.89 -11.10
CA GLU A 117 12.46 16.44 -9.91
C GLU A 117 13.44 15.45 -9.30
N PHE A 118 12.98 14.20 -9.09
CA PHE A 118 13.78 13.09 -8.52
C PHE A 118 13.86 11.95 -9.54
N LYS A 119 14.52 12.18 -10.67
CA LYS A 119 14.54 11.23 -11.82
C LYS A 119 14.96 9.82 -11.42
N GLU A 120 15.87 9.71 -10.47
CA GLU A 120 16.39 8.46 -9.93
C GLU A 120 15.37 7.66 -9.09
N TRP A 121 14.23 8.27 -8.76
CA TRP A 121 13.14 7.61 -8.02
C TRP A 121 12.03 7.07 -8.95
N ASN A 122 12.13 7.33 -10.24
CA ASN A 122 11.12 6.85 -11.19
C ASN A 122 10.90 5.34 -11.08
N GLY A 123 9.63 4.92 -10.92
CA GLY A 123 9.23 3.52 -10.74
C GLY A 123 9.29 3.00 -9.31
N GLN A 124 9.86 3.76 -8.37
CA GLN A 124 9.91 3.38 -6.97
C GLN A 124 8.61 3.76 -6.24
N ALA A 125 8.23 2.98 -5.24
CA ALA A 125 7.09 3.31 -4.40
C ALA A 125 7.50 4.24 -3.27
N LEU A 126 6.74 5.31 -3.09
CA LEU A 126 6.83 6.21 -1.95
C LEU A 126 5.71 5.85 -0.97
N VAL A 127 6.09 5.47 0.24
CA VAL A 127 5.18 5.03 1.29
C VAL A 127 5.29 5.99 2.47
N THR A 128 4.18 6.58 2.86
CA THR A 128 4.11 7.46 4.02
C THR A 128 3.57 6.72 5.25
N SER A 129 3.79 7.28 6.43
CA SER A 129 3.39 6.64 7.66
C SER A 129 2.91 7.61 8.74
N LEU A 130 2.04 7.09 9.61
CA LEU A 130 1.42 7.85 10.70
C LEU A 130 2.16 7.68 12.02
N LYS A 131 2.71 6.47 12.27
CA LYS A 131 3.29 6.15 13.59
C LYS A 131 4.76 6.57 13.67
N ASP A 132 5.57 6.21 12.69
CA ASP A 132 6.98 6.61 12.64
C ASP A 132 7.22 7.89 11.85
N MET A 133 6.14 8.52 11.36
CA MET A 133 6.15 9.85 10.73
C MET A 133 7.23 9.96 9.64
N SER A 134 7.29 8.93 8.77
CA SER A 134 8.34 8.83 7.75
C SER A 134 7.79 8.87 6.32
N LEU A 135 8.66 9.31 5.40
CA LEU A 135 8.62 8.96 4.00
C LEU A 135 9.62 7.84 3.76
N ARG A 136 9.15 6.73 3.23
CA ARG A 136 9.95 5.58 2.80
C ARG A 136 9.89 5.41 1.30
N LYS A 137 11.03 5.16 0.71
CA LYS A 137 11.20 4.87 -0.71
C LYS A 137 11.53 3.39 -0.88
N LEU A 138 10.77 2.69 -1.71
CA LEU A 138 10.95 1.27 -1.98
C LEU A 138 11.32 1.06 -3.44
N ASP A 139 12.50 0.53 -3.68
CA ASP A 139 12.83 -0.08 -4.97
C ASP A 139 12.37 -1.54 -4.94
N PHE A 140 11.33 -1.83 -5.68
CA PHE A 140 10.69 -3.15 -5.77
C PHE A 140 10.75 -3.74 -7.18
N SER A 141 11.70 -3.27 -8.00
CA SER A 141 12.00 -3.82 -9.33
C SER A 141 12.31 -5.32 -9.25
N ASP A 142 12.97 -5.75 -8.17
CA ASP A 142 13.03 -7.14 -7.75
C ASP A 142 12.20 -7.33 -6.48
N THR A 143 11.02 -7.93 -6.62
CA THR A 143 10.10 -8.17 -5.49
C THR A 143 10.60 -9.21 -4.48
N LYS A 144 11.69 -9.93 -4.78
CA LYS A 144 12.34 -10.84 -3.83
C LYS A 144 13.35 -10.10 -2.93
N ASN A 145 13.93 -9.00 -3.43
CA ASN A 145 14.96 -8.22 -2.76
C ASN A 145 14.61 -6.72 -2.75
N VAL A 146 13.49 -6.37 -2.11
CA VAL A 146 13.03 -4.98 -2.02
C VAL A 146 14.00 -4.15 -1.18
N ARG A 147 14.57 -3.12 -1.80
CA ARG A 147 15.42 -2.14 -1.12
C ARG A 147 14.55 -1.03 -0.55
N GLU A 148 14.78 -0.70 0.72
CA GLU A 148 14.06 0.34 1.43
C GLU A 148 15.02 1.41 1.92
N GLU A 149 14.65 2.66 1.74
CA GLU A 149 15.33 3.83 2.25
C GLU A 149 14.33 4.72 2.99
N ILE A 150 14.69 5.18 4.19
CA ILE A 150 13.95 6.23 4.89
C ILE A 150 14.48 7.56 4.37
N VAL A 151 13.66 8.27 3.58
CA VAL A 151 14.03 9.56 2.99
C VAL A 151 14.07 10.63 4.06
N PHE A 152 13.05 10.66 4.92
CA PHE A 152 13.03 11.46 6.14
C PHE A 152 12.10 10.84 7.19
N GLN A 153 12.28 11.23 8.44
CA GLN A 153 11.47 10.78 9.58
C GLN A 153 11.35 11.89 10.61
N ASN A 154 10.18 12.02 11.25
CA ASN A 154 9.86 12.98 12.33
C ASN A 154 10.02 14.47 11.95
N GLN A 155 9.96 14.82 10.66
CA GLN A 155 10.16 16.22 10.23
C GLN A 155 8.83 16.99 10.09
N ILE A 156 7.76 16.33 9.62
CA ILE A 156 6.47 16.97 9.31
C ILE A 156 5.30 16.29 10.04
N GLY A 157 5.59 15.56 11.10
CA GLY A 157 4.58 14.83 11.88
C GLY A 157 3.96 13.66 11.13
N ARG A 158 2.72 13.32 11.47
CA ARG A 158 1.96 12.22 10.86
C ARG A 158 1.57 12.58 9.44
N ILE A 159 2.03 11.80 8.47
CA ILE A 159 1.78 12.06 7.04
C ILE A 159 0.51 11.31 6.62
N ARG A 160 -0.50 12.03 6.13
CA ARG A 160 -1.82 11.50 5.77
C ARG A 160 -1.91 11.13 4.30
N ASP A 161 -1.35 12.00 3.43
CA ASP A 161 -1.40 11.81 1.98
C ASP A 161 -0.10 12.24 1.32
N ILE A 162 0.11 11.74 0.10
CA ILE A 162 1.26 12.07 -0.75
C ILE A 162 0.80 12.15 -2.20
N GLN A 163 1.21 13.22 -2.89
CA GLN A 163 0.95 13.40 -4.31
C GLN A 163 2.19 13.89 -5.04
N VAL A 164 2.41 13.35 -6.22
CA VAL A 164 3.47 13.84 -7.13
C VAL A 164 2.83 14.78 -8.14
N HIS A 165 3.35 15.99 -8.23
CA HIS A 165 2.86 16.96 -9.22
C HIS A 165 3.13 16.48 -10.65
N PRO A 166 2.11 16.36 -11.50
CA PRO A 166 2.23 15.66 -12.79
C PRO A 166 3.15 16.34 -13.82
N ILE A 167 3.41 17.64 -13.68
CA ILE A 167 4.24 18.41 -14.62
C ILE A 167 5.69 18.51 -14.14
N ASN A 168 5.91 18.96 -12.89
CA ASN A 168 7.26 19.26 -12.39
C ASN A 168 7.87 18.11 -11.54
N GLY A 169 7.07 17.15 -11.09
CA GLY A 169 7.56 16.02 -10.30
C GLY A 169 7.84 16.35 -8.82
N LYS A 170 7.55 17.55 -8.36
CA LYS A 170 7.63 17.91 -6.94
C LYS A 170 6.64 17.09 -6.12
N ILE A 171 6.94 16.86 -4.86
CA ILE A 171 6.15 15.98 -4.00
C ILE A 171 5.44 16.81 -2.93
N TYR A 172 4.13 16.65 -2.84
CA TYR A 172 3.29 17.28 -1.84
C TYR A 172 2.86 16.27 -0.79
N PHE A 173 2.84 16.69 0.46
CA PHE A 173 2.40 15.88 1.59
C PHE A 173 1.30 16.62 2.35
N LEU A 174 0.25 15.91 2.71
CA LEU A 174 -0.69 16.35 3.72
C LEU A 174 -0.22 15.78 5.07
N GLY A 175 0.40 16.64 5.86
CA GLY A 175 0.85 16.33 7.21
C GLY A 175 -0.25 16.57 8.25
N GLN A 176 0.10 16.41 9.52
CA GLN A 176 -0.79 16.69 10.64
C GLN A 176 -1.11 18.19 10.72
N ASP A 177 -0.10 19.03 10.49
CA ASP A 177 -0.15 20.47 10.78
C ASP A 177 -0.13 21.33 9.50
N GLY A 178 -0.28 20.71 8.31
CA GLY A 178 -0.34 21.47 7.07
C GLY A 178 0.04 20.71 5.82
N LEU A 179 0.13 21.47 4.72
CA LEU A 179 0.59 21.02 3.42
C LEU A 179 2.08 21.33 3.28
N TRP A 180 2.85 20.32 2.88
CA TRP A 180 4.30 20.39 2.75
C TRP A 180 4.73 20.11 1.33
N LEU A 181 5.80 20.75 0.90
CA LEU A 181 6.41 20.59 -0.42
C LEU A 181 7.83 20.04 -0.26
N MET A 182 8.17 19.05 -1.08
CA MET A 182 9.52 18.54 -1.24
C MET A 182 10.00 18.77 -2.67
N GLU A 183 11.13 19.43 -2.80
CA GLU A 183 11.81 19.76 -4.05
C GLU A 183 13.33 19.66 -3.88
N LYS A 184 14.08 19.58 -4.98
CA LYS A 184 15.55 19.71 -4.93
C LYS A 184 15.94 21.18 -4.72
N ASN A 185 16.98 21.39 -3.96
CA ASN A 185 17.65 22.69 -3.82
C ASN A 185 18.47 23.02 -5.08
#